data_fa22cc7a4394d19771b947e6e56d8732
#
_entry.id   fa22cc7a4394d19771b947e6e56d8732
#
_cell.length_a   1.000
_cell.length_b   1.000
_cell.length_c   1.000
_cell.angle_alpha   90.00
_cell.angle_beta   90.00
_cell.angle_gamma   90.00
#
_symmetry.space_group_name_H-M   'P 1'
#
loop_
_entity.id
_entity.type
_entity.pdbx_description
1 polymer ?
#
loop_
_entity_poly.entity_id
_entity_poly.type
_entity_poly.pdbx_seq_one_letter_code
_entity_poly.pdbx_strand_id
1 'polypeptide(L)'
;MRILKIIIILLFFQLHGAWAEEIEQNEPEEIMELFGIKFGDKCLDSTSNSYRTKGKVPNKLFKQHIVYCTSMTKQVWKISTNSFFESEKLDEFIMCKTSLRALEKHFNEKYGVKLNITTDRDYEYKVQNNHSNDLYNKVEMICTRIGTGKDFNSVELRLIVTNLKMVSEKKKEDLQISIIDKKGI
;
A
#
# COMPACT_ATOMS: atom_id res chain seq x y z
N MET A 1 24.78 -54.19 24.35
CA MET A 1 24.30 -52.87 24.87
C MET A 1 24.86 -51.61 24.19
N ARG A 2 25.99 -51.65 23.51
CA ARG A 2 26.56 -50.44 22.82
C ARG A 2 25.89 -50.11 21.47
N ILE A 3 25.45 -51.12 20.72
CA ILE A 3 24.84 -50.94 19.37
C ILE A 3 23.44 -50.32 19.49
N LEU A 4 22.68 -50.65 20.53
CA LEU A 4 21.31 -50.08 20.72
C LEU A 4 21.33 -48.58 21.00
N LYS A 5 22.36 -48.05 21.66
CA LYS A 5 22.51 -46.61 21.93
C LYS A 5 22.83 -45.79 20.66
N ILE A 6 23.52 -46.35 19.69
CA ILE A 6 23.88 -45.69 18.42
C ILE A 6 22.63 -45.58 17.54
N ILE A 7 21.78 -46.59 17.51
CA ILE A 7 20.52 -46.58 16.71
C ILE A 7 19.54 -45.52 17.25
N ILE A 8 19.42 -45.37 18.58
CA ILE A 8 18.55 -44.34 19.17
C ILE A 8 19.04 -42.91 18.84
N ILE A 9 20.35 -42.68 18.82
CA ILE A 9 20.92 -41.36 18.49
C ILE A 9 20.68 -41.02 17.00
N LEU A 10 20.80 -41.98 16.11
CA LEU A 10 20.52 -41.78 14.67
C LEU A 10 19.05 -41.53 14.38
N LEU A 11 18.12 -42.17 15.11
CA LEU A 11 16.68 -41.89 15.00
C LEU A 11 16.30 -40.52 15.52
N PHE A 12 16.98 -40.00 16.56
CA PHE A 12 16.75 -38.65 17.06
C PHE A 12 17.22 -37.56 16.07
N PHE A 13 18.28 -37.80 15.31
CA PHE A 13 18.73 -36.83 14.27
C PHE A 13 17.82 -36.78 13.06
N GLN A 14 17.13 -37.87 12.72
CA GLN A 14 16.17 -37.87 11.62
C GLN A 14 14.83 -37.20 11.97
N LEU A 15 14.47 -37.15 13.25
CA LEU A 15 13.24 -36.51 13.71
C LEU A 15 13.36 -34.99 13.86
N HIS A 16 14.55 -34.42 13.90
CA HIS A 16 14.75 -32.97 14.00
C HIS A 16 14.98 -32.28 12.65
N GLY A 17 15.08 -33.05 11.53
CA GLY A 17 15.25 -32.53 10.18
C GLY A 17 13.93 -32.23 9.43
N ALA A 18 12.76 -32.51 10.03
CA ALA A 18 11.47 -32.47 9.29
C ALA A 18 10.58 -31.27 9.64
N TRP A 19 11.08 -30.29 10.40
CA TRP A 19 10.27 -29.14 10.84
C TRP A 19 10.90 -27.76 10.55
N ALA A 20 11.81 -27.69 9.59
CA ALA A 20 12.05 -26.45 8.89
C ALA A 20 10.98 -26.37 7.80
N GLU A 21 9.75 -26.00 8.15
CA GLU A 21 8.88 -25.34 7.19
C GLU A 21 9.66 -24.12 6.70
N GLU A 22 10.25 -24.26 5.54
CA GLU A 22 10.79 -23.16 4.75
C GLU A 22 9.60 -22.24 4.53
N ILE A 23 9.49 -21.20 5.37
CA ILE A 23 8.57 -20.10 5.13
C ILE A 23 9.07 -19.53 3.82
N GLU A 24 8.46 -19.97 2.74
CA GLU A 24 8.64 -19.42 1.41
C GLU A 24 8.34 -17.92 1.56
N GLN A 25 9.39 -17.14 1.74
CA GLN A 25 9.28 -15.70 1.75
C GLN A 25 8.94 -15.34 0.30
N ASN A 26 7.64 -15.25 0.02
CA ASN A 26 7.18 -14.73 -1.26
C ASN A 26 7.89 -13.39 -1.46
N GLU A 27 8.69 -13.31 -2.52
CA GLU A 27 9.28 -12.04 -2.94
C GLU A 27 8.13 -11.06 -3.19
N PRO A 28 8.32 -9.77 -2.83
CA PRO A 28 7.27 -8.79 -3.03
C PRO A 28 6.90 -8.70 -4.52
N GLU A 29 5.63 -8.90 -4.83
CA GLU A 29 5.12 -8.77 -6.19
C GLU A 29 4.83 -7.31 -6.53
N GLU A 30 5.10 -6.92 -7.79
CA GLU A 30 4.73 -5.60 -8.28
C GLU A 30 3.19 -5.45 -8.31
N ILE A 31 2.67 -4.42 -7.65
CA ILE A 31 1.26 -4.06 -7.73
C ILE A 31 1.01 -3.34 -9.05
N MET A 32 0.59 -4.09 -10.06
CA MET A 32 0.32 -3.54 -11.39
C MET A 32 -1.04 -2.87 -11.51
N GLU A 33 -1.99 -3.26 -10.67
CA GLU A 33 -3.37 -2.82 -10.72
C GLU A 33 -3.98 -2.67 -9.33
N LEU A 34 -4.78 -1.63 -9.12
CA LEU A 34 -5.56 -1.42 -7.92
C LEU A 34 -6.99 -0.99 -8.28
N PHE A 35 -8.02 -1.71 -7.82
CA PHE A 35 -9.44 -1.45 -8.11
C PHE A 35 -9.78 -1.40 -9.62
N GLY A 36 -9.10 -2.19 -10.43
CA GLY A 36 -9.27 -2.19 -11.89
C GLY A 36 -8.62 -1.00 -12.60
N ILE A 37 -7.75 -0.26 -11.90
CA ILE A 37 -6.97 0.86 -12.45
C ILE A 37 -5.52 0.40 -12.54
N LYS A 38 -4.96 0.34 -13.75
CA LYS A 38 -3.59 -0.13 -13.99
C LYS A 38 -2.60 1.03 -13.93
N PHE A 39 -1.47 0.80 -13.28
CA PHE A 39 -0.32 1.72 -13.36
C PHE A 39 0.27 1.69 -14.76
N GLY A 40 0.65 2.86 -15.29
CA GLY A 40 1.15 3.02 -16.65
C GLY A 40 0.08 3.19 -17.73
N ASP A 41 -1.19 2.87 -17.45
CA ASP A 41 -2.28 3.15 -18.39
C ASP A 41 -2.46 4.64 -18.60
N LYS A 42 -3.00 5.01 -19.77
CA LYS A 42 -3.39 6.40 -20.06
C LYS A 42 -4.51 6.84 -19.12
N CYS A 43 -4.35 8.04 -18.60
CA CYS A 43 -5.39 8.66 -17.77
C CYS A 43 -6.63 8.99 -18.59
N LEU A 44 -7.81 8.86 -17.98
CA LEU A 44 -9.09 9.16 -18.63
C LEU A 44 -9.23 10.64 -18.98
N ASP A 45 -8.67 11.52 -18.14
CA ASP A 45 -8.65 12.97 -18.38
C ASP A 45 -7.23 13.40 -18.78
N SER A 46 -7.08 13.82 -20.03
CA SER A 46 -5.80 14.30 -20.57
C SER A 46 -5.47 15.75 -20.18
N THR A 47 -6.44 16.50 -19.65
CA THR A 47 -6.25 17.92 -19.32
C THR A 47 -5.71 18.13 -17.92
N SER A 48 -6.03 17.22 -16.99
CA SER A 48 -5.64 17.28 -15.58
C SER A 48 -4.52 16.27 -15.24
N ASN A 49 -3.73 16.61 -14.22
CA ASN A 49 -2.74 15.69 -13.65
C ASN A 49 -3.35 14.78 -12.55
N SER A 50 -4.65 14.88 -12.32
CA SER A 50 -5.40 13.96 -11.45
C SER A 50 -6.88 13.99 -11.79
N TYR A 51 -7.58 12.87 -11.57
CA TYR A 51 -9.03 12.79 -11.71
C TYR A 51 -9.62 11.83 -10.67
N ARG A 52 -10.94 11.96 -10.44
CA ARG A 52 -11.68 11.05 -9.56
C ARG A 52 -12.42 10.01 -10.38
N THR A 53 -12.44 8.78 -9.87
CA THR A 53 -13.18 7.67 -10.46
C THR A 53 -13.71 6.73 -9.38
N LYS A 54 -14.74 5.94 -9.74
CA LYS A 54 -15.24 4.85 -8.87
C LYS A 54 -14.41 3.57 -9.00
N GLY A 55 -13.45 3.53 -9.93
CA GLY A 55 -12.74 2.30 -10.30
C GLY A 55 -13.61 1.36 -11.15
N LYS A 56 -12.99 0.31 -11.67
CA LYS A 56 -13.69 -0.73 -12.47
C LYS A 56 -14.16 -1.88 -11.57
N VAL A 57 -13.47 -2.10 -10.44
CA VAL A 57 -13.81 -3.17 -9.48
C VAL A 57 -14.48 -2.53 -8.27
N PRO A 58 -15.76 -2.87 -7.99
CA PRO A 58 -16.46 -2.37 -6.83
C PRO A 58 -15.75 -2.78 -5.53
N ASN A 59 -15.60 -1.84 -4.62
CA ASN A 59 -15.07 -2.08 -3.28
C ASN A 59 -16.03 -1.53 -2.24
N LYS A 60 -16.34 -2.33 -1.20
CA LYS A 60 -17.29 -1.92 -0.15
C LYS A 60 -16.72 -0.82 0.76
N LEU A 61 -15.40 -0.86 0.97
CA LEU A 61 -14.71 0.10 1.84
C LEU A 61 -14.42 1.41 1.11
N PHE A 62 -13.95 1.33 -0.15
CA PHE A 62 -13.53 2.48 -0.94
C PHE A 62 -14.46 2.69 -2.13
N LYS A 63 -15.19 3.79 -2.14
CA LYS A 63 -16.17 4.11 -3.19
C LYS A 63 -15.62 5.01 -4.30
N GLN A 64 -14.58 5.78 -3.99
CA GLN A 64 -13.96 6.71 -4.92
C GLN A 64 -12.45 6.64 -4.81
N HIS A 65 -11.79 6.83 -5.95
CA HIS A 65 -10.34 6.84 -6.08
C HIS A 65 -9.89 8.13 -6.74
N ILE A 66 -8.79 8.69 -6.27
CA ILE A 66 -8.08 9.80 -6.93
C ILE A 66 -6.90 9.18 -7.65
N VAL A 67 -6.88 9.31 -8.96
CA VAL A 67 -5.83 8.82 -9.84
C VAL A 67 -4.93 9.99 -10.21
N TYR A 68 -3.63 9.82 -10.07
CA TYR A 68 -2.62 10.83 -10.39
C TYR A 68 -1.85 10.41 -11.63
N CYS A 69 -1.68 11.37 -12.54
CA CYS A 69 -1.11 11.20 -13.86
C CYS A 69 0.23 11.92 -13.99
N THR A 70 1.13 11.40 -14.81
CA THR A 70 2.32 12.12 -15.23
C THR A 70 1.94 13.37 -16.02
N SER A 71 2.84 14.33 -16.11
CA SER A 71 2.51 15.67 -16.65
C SER A 71 2.37 15.67 -18.18
N MET A 72 3.23 14.95 -18.90
CA MET A 72 3.29 14.92 -20.35
C MET A 72 2.60 13.68 -20.94
N THR A 73 3.05 12.49 -20.55
CA THR A 73 2.54 11.24 -21.12
C THR A 73 1.18 10.83 -20.55
N LYS A 74 0.71 11.51 -19.49
CA LYS A 74 -0.59 11.26 -18.85
C LYS A 74 -0.80 9.79 -18.46
N GLN A 75 0.22 9.18 -17.89
CA GLN A 75 0.15 7.80 -17.40
C GLN A 75 -0.10 7.75 -15.90
N VAL A 76 -0.86 6.77 -15.45
CA VAL A 76 -1.19 6.55 -14.03
C VAL A 76 0.09 6.15 -13.26
N TRP A 77 0.47 6.96 -12.26
CA TRP A 77 1.63 6.68 -11.42
C TRP A 77 1.31 6.50 -9.93
N LYS A 78 0.16 7.04 -9.49
CA LYS A 78 -0.29 6.94 -8.10
C LYS A 78 -1.81 6.85 -8.03
N ILE A 79 -2.30 6.02 -7.12
CA ILE A 79 -3.71 5.89 -6.78
C ILE A 79 -3.86 6.15 -5.28
N SER A 80 -4.77 7.06 -4.93
CA SER A 80 -5.17 7.33 -3.54
C SER A 80 -6.65 7.07 -3.40
N THR A 81 -7.04 6.42 -2.33
CA THR A 81 -8.45 6.16 -2.04
C THR A 81 -8.71 6.40 -0.56
N ASN A 82 -9.92 6.81 -0.24
CA ASN A 82 -10.32 7.08 1.13
C ASN A 82 -11.71 6.53 1.46
N SER A 83 -11.91 6.31 2.74
CA SER A 83 -13.19 5.97 3.36
C SER A 83 -13.33 6.75 4.65
N PHE A 84 -14.57 7.10 4.98
CA PHE A 84 -14.89 7.82 6.21
C PHE A 84 -15.67 6.89 7.14
N PHE A 85 -15.35 6.97 8.41
CA PHE A 85 -16.03 6.27 9.48
C PHE A 85 -16.78 7.30 10.32
N GLU A 86 -18.07 7.08 10.46
CA GLU A 86 -18.99 7.87 11.26
C GLU A 86 -19.82 6.89 12.10
N SER A 87 -19.83 7.03 13.41
CA SER A 87 -20.58 6.15 14.30
C SER A 87 -20.93 6.87 15.59
N GLU A 88 -22.17 6.75 16.01
CA GLU A 88 -22.62 7.23 17.32
C GLU A 88 -22.31 6.25 18.46
N LYS A 89 -21.93 5.00 18.15
CA LYS A 89 -21.88 3.90 19.12
C LYS A 89 -20.49 3.31 19.34
N LEU A 90 -19.57 3.47 18.39
CA LEU A 90 -18.23 2.87 18.41
C LEU A 90 -17.18 3.97 18.18
N ASP A 91 -16.00 3.78 18.77
CA ASP A 91 -14.85 4.63 18.46
C ASP A 91 -14.44 4.41 16.99
N GLU A 92 -14.70 5.42 16.16
CA GLU A 92 -14.43 5.41 14.72
C GLU A 92 -12.95 5.18 14.44
N PHE A 93 -12.06 5.63 15.34
CA PHE A 93 -10.63 5.43 15.18
C PHE A 93 -10.25 3.96 15.38
N ILE A 94 -10.91 3.26 16.30
CA ILE A 94 -10.74 1.80 16.46
C ILE A 94 -11.26 1.07 15.23
N MET A 95 -12.41 1.47 14.68
CA MET A 95 -12.95 0.91 13.44
C MET A 95 -12.00 1.10 12.26
N CYS A 96 -11.42 2.29 12.13
CA CYS A 96 -10.43 2.60 11.12
C CYS A 96 -9.17 1.73 11.26
N LYS A 97 -8.57 1.65 12.46
CA LYS A 97 -7.40 0.80 12.73
C LYS A 97 -7.70 -0.68 12.43
N THR A 98 -8.89 -1.17 12.75
CA THR A 98 -9.30 -2.54 12.45
C THR A 98 -9.38 -2.80 10.95
N SER A 99 -9.99 -1.88 10.19
CA SER A 99 -10.05 -1.95 8.73
C SER A 99 -8.68 -1.85 8.08
N LEU A 100 -7.81 -0.99 8.63
CA LEU A 100 -6.43 -0.85 8.16
C LEU A 100 -5.64 -2.15 8.36
N ARG A 101 -5.74 -2.80 9.52
CA ARG A 101 -5.08 -4.10 9.78
C ARG A 101 -5.58 -5.21 8.84
N ALA A 102 -6.87 -5.22 8.51
CA ALA A 102 -7.40 -6.16 7.52
C ALA A 102 -6.82 -5.92 6.12
N LEU A 103 -6.65 -4.66 5.72
CA LEU A 103 -5.98 -4.29 4.47
C LEU A 103 -4.50 -4.67 4.50
N GLU A 104 -3.79 -4.39 5.59
CA GLU A 104 -2.39 -4.76 5.78
C GLU A 104 -2.18 -6.25 5.57
N LYS A 105 -3.00 -7.08 6.23
CA LYS A 105 -3.00 -8.53 6.05
C LYS A 105 -3.23 -8.92 4.59
N HIS A 106 -4.23 -8.33 3.92
CA HIS A 106 -4.52 -8.60 2.53
C HIS A 106 -3.36 -8.24 1.59
N PHE A 107 -2.70 -7.07 1.80
CA PHE A 107 -1.56 -6.67 0.99
C PHE A 107 -0.34 -7.57 1.22
N ASN A 108 -0.12 -8.02 2.45
CA ASN A 108 0.94 -8.97 2.76
C ASN A 108 0.68 -10.33 2.09
N GLU A 109 -0.53 -10.88 2.22
CA GLU A 109 -0.89 -12.18 1.65
C GLU A 109 -0.87 -12.20 0.13
N LYS A 110 -1.38 -11.12 -0.50
CA LYS A 110 -1.52 -11.06 -1.96
C LYS A 110 -0.27 -10.60 -2.70
N TYR A 111 0.48 -9.66 -2.12
CA TYR A 111 1.59 -8.99 -2.79
C TYR A 111 2.93 -9.13 -2.04
N GLY A 112 2.97 -9.86 -0.93
CA GLY A 112 4.17 -9.96 -0.09
C GLY A 112 4.60 -8.65 0.57
N VAL A 113 3.76 -7.60 0.56
CA VAL A 113 4.10 -6.27 1.06
C VAL A 113 4.04 -6.25 2.59
N LYS A 114 5.20 -6.07 3.22
CA LYS A 114 5.31 -5.89 4.68
C LYS A 114 5.23 -4.41 5.04
N LEU A 115 4.25 -4.05 5.86
CA LEU A 115 4.05 -2.69 6.34
C LEU A 115 4.57 -2.52 7.77
N ASN A 116 5.16 -1.37 8.05
CA ASN A 116 5.68 -1.02 9.38
C ASN A 116 4.94 0.22 9.90
N ILE A 117 4.71 0.24 11.21
CA ILE A 117 4.13 1.40 11.87
C ILE A 117 5.14 2.55 11.80
N THR A 118 4.73 3.68 11.25
CA THR A 118 5.55 4.91 11.19
C THR A 118 5.00 6.02 12.06
N THR A 119 3.71 5.95 12.38
CA THR A 119 3.05 6.89 13.32
C THR A 119 2.00 6.12 14.11
N ASP A 120 1.97 6.28 15.43
CA ASP A 120 0.90 5.81 16.31
C ASP A 120 0.62 6.89 17.37
N ARG A 121 -0.38 7.73 17.07
CA ARG A 121 -0.84 8.85 17.92
C ARG A 121 -2.35 8.79 18.06
N ASP A 122 -2.91 9.51 19.00
CA ASP A 122 -4.35 9.53 19.28
C ASP A 122 -5.22 10.03 18.11
N TYR A 123 -4.60 10.78 17.19
CA TYR A 123 -5.28 11.37 16.03
C TYR A 123 -4.77 10.85 14.69
N GLU A 124 -3.67 10.09 14.65
CA GLU A 124 -3.09 9.53 13.43
C GLU A 124 -2.42 8.19 13.69
N TYR A 125 -2.82 7.18 12.93
CA TYR A 125 -2.15 5.89 12.84
C TYR A 125 -1.74 5.62 11.40
N LYS A 126 -0.44 5.44 11.17
CA LYS A 126 0.12 5.26 9.83
C LYS A 126 1.02 4.03 9.76
N VAL A 127 0.83 3.23 8.72
CA VAL A 127 1.74 2.17 8.32
C VAL A 127 2.21 2.37 6.89
N GLN A 128 3.43 1.97 6.59
CA GLN A 128 3.98 2.01 5.24
C GLN A 128 5.04 0.92 5.05
N ASN A 129 5.28 0.51 3.81
CA ASN A 129 6.42 -0.36 3.50
C ASN A 129 7.73 0.44 3.50
N ASN A 130 8.83 -0.24 3.83
CA ASN A 130 10.15 0.34 3.78
C ASN A 130 10.65 0.43 2.33
N HIS A 131 11.09 1.61 1.91
CA HIS A 131 11.61 1.87 0.57
C HIS A 131 12.83 1.02 0.15
N SER A 132 13.54 0.44 1.11
CA SER A 132 14.80 -0.26 0.83
C SER A 132 14.66 -1.64 0.20
N ASN A 133 13.50 -2.26 0.30
CA ASN A 133 13.28 -3.64 -0.14
C ASN A 133 12.20 -3.81 -1.22
N ASP A 134 11.37 -2.78 -1.46
CA ASP A 134 10.30 -2.85 -2.45
C ASP A 134 10.67 -2.02 -3.67
N LEU A 135 11.19 -2.67 -4.68
CA LEU A 135 11.67 -2.06 -5.92
C LEU A 135 10.54 -1.45 -6.78
N TYR A 136 9.27 -1.77 -6.48
CA TYR A 136 8.17 -1.48 -7.40
C TYR A 136 7.15 -0.48 -6.87
N ASN A 137 6.66 -0.67 -5.65
CA ASN A 137 5.55 0.12 -5.13
C ASN A 137 5.81 0.67 -3.73
N LYS A 138 5.39 1.91 -3.49
CA LYS A 138 5.22 2.45 -2.13
C LYS A 138 3.76 2.32 -1.75
N VAL A 139 3.48 1.66 -0.62
CA VAL A 139 2.16 1.51 -0.03
C VAL A 139 2.12 2.25 1.29
N GLU A 140 1.12 3.13 1.47
CA GLU A 140 0.87 3.86 2.71
C GLU A 140 -0.60 3.71 3.08
N MET A 141 -0.87 3.39 4.35
CA MET A 141 -2.22 3.34 4.90
C MET A 141 -2.27 4.22 6.14
N ILE A 142 -3.29 5.07 6.22
CA ILE A 142 -3.37 6.12 7.24
C ILE A 142 -4.79 6.17 7.78
N CYS A 143 -4.93 6.12 9.10
CA CYS A 143 -6.14 6.52 9.81
C CYS A 143 -5.91 7.89 10.42
N THR A 144 -6.74 8.87 10.11
CA THR A 144 -6.63 10.24 10.62
C THR A 144 -7.96 10.73 11.14
N ARG A 145 -7.99 11.31 12.35
CA ARG A 145 -9.14 12.06 12.85
C ARG A 145 -9.25 13.38 12.11
N ILE A 146 -10.43 13.68 11.57
CA ILE A 146 -10.70 14.91 10.84
C ILE A 146 -11.63 15.80 11.70
N GLY A 147 -11.25 17.06 11.86
CA GLY A 147 -11.99 18.06 12.64
C GLY A 147 -11.04 18.96 13.43
N THR A 148 -11.57 20.01 14.00
CA THR A 148 -10.84 20.96 14.83
C THR A 148 -11.41 20.99 16.25
N GLY A 149 -10.53 20.92 17.26
CA GLY A 149 -10.91 21.03 18.66
C GLY A 149 -11.61 19.77 19.21
N LYS A 150 -12.68 19.94 19.99
CA LYS A 150 -13.42 18.83 20.63
C LYS A 150 -14.38 18.11 19.67
N ASP A 151 -14.59 18.65 18.48
CA ASP A 151 -15.54 18.15 17.48
C ASP A 151 -14.81 17.34 16.40
N PHE A 152 -14.08 16.30 16.80
CA PHE A 152 -13.60 15.28 15.85
C PHE A 152 -14.80 14.44 15.40
N ASN A 153 -15.45 14.84 14.30
CA ASN A 153 -16.71 14.25 13.86
C ASN A 153 -16.57 13.10 12.87
N SER A 154 -15.36 12.84 12.40
CA SER A 154 -15.12 11.71 11.48
C SER A 154 -13.66 11.23 11.50
N VAL A 155 -13.46 9.98 11.10
CA VAL A 155 -12.14 9.38 10.91
C VAL A 155 -12.00 8.96 9.45
N GLU A 156 -10.92 9.39 8.81
CA GLU A 156 -10.58 9.01 7.45
C GLU A 156 -9.59 7.83 7.47
N LEU A 157 -9.90 6.77 6.72
CA LEU A 157 -8.96 5.78 6.28
C LEU A 157 -8.50 6.13 4.87
N ARG A 158 -7.22 6.31 4.67
CA ARG A 158 -6.62 6.56 3.36
C ARG A 158 -5.63 5.45 3.01
N LEU A 159 -5.77 4.91 1.80
CA LEU A 159 -4.81 4.00 1.18
C LEU A 159 -4.18 4.72 -0.01
N ILE A 160 -2.85 4.73 -0.07
CA ILE A 160 -2.07 5.32 -1.15
C ILE A 160 -1.13 4.25 -1.69
N VAL A 161 -1.19 3.99 -2.99
CA VAL A 161 -0.23 3.13 -3.69
C VAL A 161 0.43 3.96 -4.79
N THR A 162 1.76 3.94 -4.79
CA THR A 162 2.60 4.70 -5.71
C THR A 162 3.50 3.73 -6.46
N ASN A 163 3.46 3.70 -7.78
CA ASN A 163 4.40 2.93 -8.59
C ASN A 163 5.72 3.71 -8.72
N LEU A 164 6.80 3.17 -8.16
CA LEU A 164 8.09 3.86 -8.05
C LEU A 164 8.80 4.01 -9.40
N LYS A 165 8.59 3.07 -10.32
CA LYS A 165 9.11 3.16 -11.69
C LYS A 165 8.51 4.39 -12.39
N MET A 166 7.18 4.55 -12.29
CA MET A 166 6.48 5.71 -12.89
C MET A 166 6.83 7.04 -12.22
N VAL A 167 7.21 7.04 -10.92
CA VAL A 167 7.72 8.25 -10.23
C VAL A 167 9.00 8.76 -10.90
N SER A 168 9.89 7.87 -11.29
CA SER A 168 11.13 8.25 -11.97
C SER A 168 10.85 8.87 -13.34
N GLU A 169 9.90 8.34 -14.09
CA GLU A 169 9.47 8.90 -15.37
C GLU A 169 8.80 10.27 -15.21
N LYS A 170 7.88 10.39 -14.22
CA LYS A 170 7.28 11.67 -13.87
C LYS A 170 8.32 12.75 -13.57
N LYS A 171 9.36 12.42 -12.78
CA LYS A 171 10.43 13.39 -12.47
C LYS A 171 11.19 13.85 -13.72
N LYS A 172 11.43 12.95 -14.67
CA LYS A 172 12.06 13.31 -15.96
C LYS A 172 11.18 14.26 -16.76
N GLU A 173 9.88 14.01 -16.85
CA GLU A 173 8.90 14.87 -17.51
C GLU A 173 8.84 16.26 -16.87
N ASP A 174 8.73 16.33 -15.53
CA ASP A 174 8.69 17.61 -14.80
C ASP A 174 9.97 18.44 -15.03
N LEU A 175 11.13 17.78 -15.13
CA LEU A 175 12.39 18.45 -15.46
C LEU A 175 12.37 19.00 -16.89
N GLN A 176 11.86 18.24 -17.87
CA GLN A 176 11.74 18.69 -19.25
C GLN A 176 10.84 19.93 -19.36
N ILE A 177 9.67 19.92 -18.70
CA ILE A 177 8.77 21.08 -18.64
C ILE A 177 9.51 22.30 -18.10
N SER A 178 10.22 22.14 -16.96
CA SER A 178 10.99 23.23 -16.34
C SER A 178 12.07 23.80 -17.26
N ILE A 179 12.66 23.00 -18.13
CA ILE A 179 13.65 23.47 -19.13
C ILE A 179 12.97 24.24 -20.25
N ILE A 180 11.82 23.77 -20.73
CA ILE A 180 11.03 24.43 -21.78
C ILE A 180 10.57 25.80 -21.28
N ASP A 181 9.98 25.86 -20.06
CA ASP A 181 9.50 27.12 -19.50
C ASP A 181 10.62 28.15 -19.29
N LYS A 182 11.82 27.71 -18.89
CA LYS A 182 12.98 28.61 -18.74
C LYS A 182 13.53 29.13 -20.07
N LYS A 183 13.32 28.39 -21.17
CA LYS A 183 13.77 28.81 -22.50
C LYS A 183 12.76 29.70 -23.20
N GLY A 184 11.56 29.89 -22.65
CA GLY A 184 10.51 30.72 -23.25
C GLY A 184 9.97 30.17 -24.58
N ILE A 185 10.01 28.84 -24.76
CA ILE A 185 9.52 28.15 -25.96
C ILE A 185 8.10 27.69 -25.72
#